data_9697c5d1a1066ded7ee4578e5e36d650
#
_entry.id   9697c5d1a1066ded7ee4578e5e36d650
#
_cell.length_a   1.000
_cell.length_b   1.000
_cell.length_c   1.000
_cell.angle_alpha   90.00
_cell.angle_beta   90.00
_cell.angle_gamma   90.00
#
_symmetry.space_group_name_H-M   'P 1'
#
loop_
_entity.id
_entity.type
_entity.pdbx_description
1 polymer ?
#
loop_
_entity_poly.entity_id
_entity_poly.type
_entity_poly.pdbx_seq_one_letter_code
_entity_poly.pdbx_strand_id
1 'polypeptide(L)'
;DGYSLNLNIPLKLQKNNETTLDNHKIRTKADEILLTIMESRTGKIISMASSNRFNPENIKQSDIPYLNVNAIEYQFEPGSVVKPLSISLALDKGVVRKNEYFSAYNQTHAKGAYPFGKFTIKDDHAFPKGNLSIDDIVIFSSNIGTLQIAQRLTGPEFYEGMKKFGFTRKTG
;
A
#
# COMPACT_ATOMS: atom_id res chain seq x y z
N ASP A 1 15.21 25.91 28.11
CA ASP A 1 15.27 24.47 28.37
C ASP A 1 13.96 23.83 27.93
N GLY A 2 14.05 22.86 27.01
CA GLY A 2 12.89 22.13 26.49
C GLY A 2 12.64 20.81 27.23
N TYR A 3 11.60 20.11 26.83
CA TYR A 3 11.30 18.78 27.34
C TYR A 3 12.19 17.71 26.69
N SER A 4 12.53 16.65 27.44
CA SER A 4 13.21 15.48 26.87
C SER A 4 12.19 14.55 26.21
N LEU A 5 12.53 14.00 25.04
CA LEU A 5 11.73 13.02 24.32
C LEU A 5 12.40 11.65 24.39
N ASN A 6 11.64 10.63 24.76
CA ASN A 6 12.07 9.24 24.70
C ASN A 6 11.34 8.56 23.54
N LEU A 7 12.11 8.14 22.51
CA LEU A 7 11.57 7.49 21.32
C LEU A 7 11.70 5.98 21.43
N ASN A 8 10.77 5.26 20.80
CA ASN A 8 10.80 3.79 20.67
C ASN A 8 11.71 3.32 19.51
N ILE A 9 12.64 4.15 19.06
CA ILE A 9 13.46 3.89 17.88
C ILE A 9 14.87 3.46 18.32
N PRO A 10 15.23 2.15 18.16
CA PRO A 10 16.60 1.70 18.40
C PRO A 10 17.56 2.33 17.39
N LEU A 11 18.54 3.08 17.88
CA LEU A 11 19.47 3.84 17.02
C LEU A 11 20.18 2.95 15.99
N LYS A 12 20.61 1.75 16.39
CA LYS A 12 21.29 0.81 15.50
C LYS A 12 20.39 0.37 14.34
N LEU A 13 19.10 0.07 14.63
CA LEU A 13 18.13 -0.31 13.61
C LEU A 13 17.89 0.86 12.64
N GLN A 14 17.66 2.04 13.17
CA GLN A 14 17.44 3.26 12.38
C GLN A 14 18.62 3.51 11.42
N LYS A 15 19.84 3.50 11.93
CA LYS A 15 21.06 3.72 11.13
C LYS A 15 21.27 2.65 10.04
N ASN A 16 21.01 1.38 10.36
CA ASN A 16 21.10 0.31 9.36
C ASN A 16 20.07 0.50 8.24
N ASN A 17 18.84 0.88 8.60
CA ASN A 17 17.78 1.14 7.63
C ASN A 17 18.15 2.33 6.72
N GLU A 18 18.65 3.40 7.28
CA GLU A 18 19.10 4.57 6.50
C GLU A 18 20.18 4.19 5.49
N THR A 19 21.20 3.43 5.91
CA THR A 19 22.25 2.94 5.00
C THR A 19 21.66 2.04 3.90
N THR A 20 20.70 1.20 4.25
CA THR A 20 19.99 0.33 3.30
C THR A 20 19.24 1.16 2.27
N LEU A 21 18.52 2.19 2.70
CA LEU A 21 17.80 3.08 1.81
C LEU A 21 18.71 3.82 0.83
N ASP A 22 19.86 4.30 1.30
CA ASP A 22 20.85 4.99 0.45
C ASP A 22 21.34 4.08 -0.68
N ASN A 23 21.70 2.84 -0.35
CA ASN A 23 22.12 1.85 -1.33
C ASN A 23 21.00 1.49 -2.33
N HIS A 24 19.77 1.35 -1.83
CA HIS A 24 18.63 1.04 -2.68
C HIS A 24 18.25 2.21 -3.59
N LYS A 25 18.30 3.44 -3.12
CA LYS A 25 18.03 4.64 -3.93
C LYS A 25 18.96 4.70 -5.15
N ILE A 26 20.27 4.46 -4.96
CA ILE A 26 21.23 4.41 -6.05
C ILE A 26 20.86 3.32 -7.06
N ARG A 27 20.53 2.12 -6.57
CA ARG A 27 20.23 0.96 -7.42
C ARG A 27 18.95 1.12 -8.21
N THR A 28 17.90 1.66 -7.59
CA THR A 28 16.58 1.78 -8.20
C THR A 28 16.36 3.08 -8.96
N LYS A 29 17.23 4.09 -8.73
CA LYS A 29 17.09 5.46 -9.24
C LYS A 29 15.77 6.10 -8.80
N ALA A 30 15.27 5.73 -7.64
CA ALA A 30 14.05 6.33 -7.07
C ALA A 30 14.34 7.77 -6.62
N ASP A 31 13.36 8.64 -6.75
CA ASP A 31 13.45 10.02 -6.24
C ASP A 31 13.56 10.02 -4.72
N GLU A 32 12.76 9.20 -4.06
CA GLU A 32 12.78 8.97 -2.62
C GLU A 32 12.35 7.55 -2.30
N ILE A 33 12.92 6.99 -1.21
CA ILE A 33 12.48 5.74 -0.62
C ILE A 33 12.16 6.00 0.86
N LEU A 34 10.97 5.64 1.26
CA LEU A 34 10.50 5.74 2.64
C LEU A 34 10.39 4.34 3.24
N LEU A 35 10.80 4.21 4.50
CA LEU A 35 10.68 2.96 5.25
C LEU A 35 10.12 3.27 6.64
N THR A 36 9.02 2.61 6.97
CA THR A 36 8.45 2.65 8.33
C THR A 36 8.32 1.22 8.84
N ILE A 37 8.86 0.95 10.02
CA ILE A 37 8.70 -0.32 10.72
C ILE A 37 7.87 -0.08 11.97
N MET A 38 6.77 -0.81 12.07
CA MET A 38 5.84 -0.72 13.19
C MET A 38 5.69 -2.09 13.86
N GLU A 39 5.69 -2.09 15.17
CA GLU A 39 5.39 -3.29 15.95
C GLU A 39 3.90 -3.60 15.84
N SER A 40 3.55 -4.76 15.29
CA SER A 40 2.16 -5.11 14.95
C SER A 40 1.21 -5.23 16.16
N ARG A 41 1.75 -5.54 17.35
CA ARG A 41 0.94 -5.70 18.56
C ARG A 41 0.58 -4.38 19.24
N THR A 42 1.46 -3.40 19.16
CA THR A 42 1.34 -2.15 19.94
C THR A 42 1.11 -0.93 19.08
N GLY A 43 1.39 -1.03 17.76
CA GLY A 43 1.39 0.13 16.86
C GLY A 43 2.59 1.06 17.05
N LYS A 44 3.59 0.69 17.88
CA LYS A 44 4.77 1.52 18.10
C LYS A 44 5.64 1.56 16.86
N ILE A 45 6.00 2.76 16.41
CA ILE A 45 6.98 2.96 15.36
C ILE A 45 8.37 2.68 15.95
N ILE A 46 9.08 1.71 15.39
CA ILE A 46 10.43 1.32 15.81
C ILE A 46 11.50 1.73 14.79
N SER A 47 11.12 2.17 13.61
CA SER A 47 11.97 2.85 12.65
C SER A 47 11.11 3.66 11.70
N MET A 48 11.57 4.85 11.35
CA MET A 48 11.01 5.68 10.28
C MET A 48 12.17 6.39 9.60
N ALA A 49 12.41 6.07 8.34
CA ALA A 49 13.56 6.54 7.60
C ALA A 49 13.18 6.96 6.18
N SER A 50 13.85 7.99 5.69
CA SER A 50 13.82 8.41 4.29
C SER A 50 15.23 8.31 3.68
N SER A 51 15.31 8.03 2.40
CA SER A 51 16.53 8.16 1.63
C SER A 51 16.93 9.63 1.36
N ASN A 52 15.99 10.57 1.56
CA ASN A 52 16.23 12.00 1.48
C ASN A 52 16.23 12.55 2.90
N ARG A 53 17.42 12.91 3.36
CA ARG A 53 17.65 13.41 4.73
C ARG A 53 18.47 14.69 4.68
N PHE A 54 18.39 15.45 5.73
CA PHE A 54 19.18 16.66 5.93
C PHE A 54 19.92 16.60 7.28
N ASN A 55 20.96 17.39 7.42
CA ASN A 55 21.63 17.58 8.69
C ASN A 55 21.00 18.78 9.41
N PRO A 56 20.30 18.59 10.54
CA PRO A 56 19.65 19.67 11.26
C PRO A 56 20.61 20.74 11.81
N GLU A 57 21.89 20.39 12.01
CA GLU A 57 22.92 21.34 12.43
C GLU A 57 23.45 22.19 11.27
N ASN A 58 23.20 21.80 10.01
CA ASN A 58 23.68 22.51 8.83
C ASN A 58 22.72 22.35 7.66
N ILE A 59 21.54 22.99 7.77
CA ILE A 59 20.51 22.98 6.74
C ILE A 59 20.92 23.84 5.57
N LYS A 60 20.90 23.26 4.36
CA LYS A 60 21.18 23.94 3.10
C LYS A 60 19.90 24.26 2.35
N GLN A 61 19.97 25.17 1.39
CA GLN A 61 18.85 25.51 0.50
C GLN A 61 18.32 24.27 -0.26
N SER A 62 19.22 23.34 -0.63
CA SER A 62 18.88 22.08 -1.27
C SER A 62 18.08 21.11 -0.38
N ASP A 63 18.08 21.33 0.93
CA ASP A 63 17.42 20.43 1.90
C ASP A 63 15.96 20.82 2.14
N ILE A 64 15.55 22.03 1.72
CA ILE A 64 14.19 22.54 1.95
C ILE A 64 13.10 21.56 1.54
N PRO A 65 13.16 20.87 0.37
CA PRO A 65 12.14 19.90 -0.01
C PRO A 65 12.04 18.68 0.91
N TYR A 66 13.04 18.46 1.77
CA TYR A 66 13.16 17.28 2.64
C TYR A 66 12.96 17.59 4.12
N LEU A 67 12.59 18.84 4.47
CA LEU A 67 12.34 19.22 5.87
C LEU A 67 11.04 18.61 6.42
N ASN A 68 10.13 18.23 5.56
CA ASN A 68 8.90 17.55 5.93
C ASN A 68 9.12 16.06 6.19
N VAL A 69 8.30 15.47 7.03
CA VAL A 69 8.30 14.01 7.28
C VAL A 69 7.44 13.34 6.22
N ASN A 70 8.01 13.12 5.05
CA ASN A 70 7.27 12.58 3.89
C ASN A 70 6.61 11.22 4.16
N ALA A 71 7.13 10.42 5.09
CA ALA A 71 6.48 9.19 5.53
C ALA A 71 5.07 9.40 6.13
N ILE A 72 4.75 10.64 6.55
CA ILE A 72 3.46 11.01 7.15
C ILE A 72 2.69 11.96 6.22
N GLU A 73 3.38 12.89 5.57
CA GLU A 73 2.75 14.01 4.86
C GLU A 73 2.56 13.77 3.37
N TYR A 74 3.40 12.92 2.76
CA TYR A 74 3.35 12.71 1.33
C TYR A 74 2.13 11.89 0.92
N GLN A 75 1.36 12.42 -0.04
CA GLN A 75 0.20 11.75 -0.60
C GLN A 75 0.62 10.96 -1.86
N PHE A 76 0.32 9.68 -1.89
CA PHE A 76 0.62 8.81 -3.02
C PHE A 76 -0.51 7.79 -3.25
N GLU A 77 -0.56 7.23 -4.45
CA GLU A 77 -1.47 6.13 -4.76
C GLU A 77 -0.91 4.83 -4.18
N PRO A 78 -1.57 4.21 -3.18
CA PRO A 78 -1.05 3.03 -2.51
C PRO A 78 -1.00 1.80 -3.42
N GLY A 79 -1.73 1.81 -4.53
CA GLY A 79 -1.75 0.73 -5.50
C GLY A 79 -2.29 -0.58 -4.94
N SER A 80 -1.71 -1.74 -5.41
CA SER A 80 -2.22 -3.09 -5.12
C SER A 80 -2.17 -3.50 -3.66
N VAL A 81 -1.48 -2.74 -2.79
CA VAL A 81 -1.44 -3.06 -1.34
C VAL A 81 -2.80 -2.85 -0.65
N VAL A 82 -3.73 -2.14 -1.28
CA VAL A 82 -5.10 -1.94 -0.79
C VAL A 82 -6.04 -3.10 -1.15
N LYS A 83 -5.70 -3.91 -2.15
CA LYS A 83 -6.56 -5.01 -2.62
C LYS A 83 -6.95 -6.00 -1.50
N PRO A 84 -6.01 -6.46 -0.64
CA PRO A 84 -6.37 -7.34 0.47
C PRO A 84 -7.40 -6.76 1.42
N LEU A 85 -7.43 -5.43 1.62
CA LEU A 85 -8.43 -4.78 2.47
C LEU A 85 -9.83 -4.87 1.85
N SER A 86 -9.95 -4.60 0.55
CA SER A 86 -11.21 -4.73 -0.19
C SER A 86 -11.74 -6.17 -0.18
N ILE A 87 -10.84 -7.14 -0.37
CA ILE A 87 -11.18 -8.57 -0.37
C ILE A 87 -11.60 -9.02 1.04
N SER A 88 -10.86 -8.62 2.07
CA SER A 88 -11.17 -8.93 3.48
C SER A 88 -12.56 -8.40 3.86
N LEU A 89 -12.88 -7.18 3.44
CA LEU A 89 -14.17 -6.56 3.70
C LEU A 89 -15.31 -7.35 3.04
N ALA A 90 -15.12 -7.78 1.79
CA ALA A 90 -16.14 -8.56 1.07
C ALA A 90 -16.36 -9.93 1.71
N LEU A 91 -15.29 -10.58 2.19
CA LEU A 91 -15.35 -11.84 2.93
C LEU A 91 -16.04 -11.66 4.30
N ASP A 92 -15.67 -10.63 5.06
CA ASP A 92 -16.25 -10.31 6.38
C ASP A 92 -17.76 -10.02 6.27
N LYS A 93 -18.16 -9.35 5.22
CA LYS A 93 -19.58 -9.08 4.91
C LYS A 93 -20.33 -10.30 4.37
N GLY A 94 -19.64 -11.38 4.04
CA GLY A 94 -20.25 -12.59 3.47
C GLY A 94 -20.80 -12.41 2.05
N VAL A 95 -20.46 -11.32 1.36
CA VAL A 95 -20.91 -11.06 -0.02
C VAL A 95 -20.10 -11.87 -1.05
N VAL A 96 -18.98 -12.44 -0.64
CA VAL A 96 -18.20 -13.44 -1.40
C VAL A 96 -17.81 -14.59 -0.47
N ARG A 97 -17.55 -15.77 -1.05
CA ARG A 97 -17.14 -16.97 -0.32
C ARG A 97 -15.72 -17.37 -0.73
N LYS A 98 -14.93 -17.92 0.20
CA LYS A 98 -13.53 -18.31 -0.05
C LYS A 98 -13.37 -19.26 -1.24
N ASN A 99 -14.35 -20.13 -1.49
CA ASN A 99 -14.34 -21.10 -2.58
C ASN A 99 -15.03 -20.59 -3.86
N GLU A 100 -15.33 -19.32 -3.96
CA GLU A 100 -15.92 -18.69 -5.14
C GLU A 100 -14.82 -18.41 -6.20
N TYR A 101 -15.23 -18.46 -7.47
CA TYR A 101 -14.36 -18.19 -8.61
C TYR A 101 -14.86 -17.00 -9.40
N PHE A 102 -13.93 -16.24 -9.93
CA PHE A 102 -14.17 -15.01 -10.70
C PHE A 102 -13.53 -15.13 -12.07
N SER A 103 -14.21 -14.65 -13.11
CA SER A 103 -13.66 -14.67 -14.45
C SER A 103 -12.42 -13.78 -14.55
N ALA A 104 -11.35 -14.29 -15.17
CA ALA A 104 -10.18 -13.50 -15.51
C ALA A 104 -10.41 -12.62 -16.74
N TYR A 105 -11.55 -12.76 -17.43
CA TYR A 105 -11.88 -12.05 -18.69
C TYR A 105 -10.75 -12.13 -19.74
N ASN A 106 -9.93 -13.17 -19.67
CA ASN A 106 -8.90 -13.44 -20.64
C ASN A 106 -9.45 -14.39 -21.73
N GLN A 107 -9.41 -13.95 -22.97
CA GLN A 107 -9.60 -14.83 -24.10
C GLN A 107 -8.24 -15.35 -24.56
N THR A 108 -8.08 -16.69 -24.64
CA THR A 108 -6.90 -17.35 -25.22
C THR A 108 -5.55 -16.80 -24.77
N HIS A 109 -5.25 -16.87 -23.45
CA HIS A 109 -3.97 -16.45 -22.86
C HIS A 109 -3.59 -14.96 -23.02
N ALA A 110 -4.51 -14.12 -23.49
CA ALA A 110 -4.33 -12.68 -23.50
C ALA A 110 -4.56 -12.09 -22.10
N LYS A 111 -4.05 -10.88 -21.87
CA LYS A 111 -4.41 -10.11 -20.67
C LYS A 111 -5.92 -9.90 -20.65
N GLY A 112 -6.55 -10.15 -19.50
CA GLY A 112 -7.97 -9.91 -19.33
C GLY A 112 -8.34 -8.45 -19.57
N ALA A 113 -9.57 -8.22 -20.04
CA ALA A 113 -10.13 -6.90 -20.26
C ALA A 113 -11.59 -6.87 -19.76
N TYR A 114 -11.82 -6.21 -18.64
CA TYR A 114 -13.14 -6.10 -17.99
C TYR A 114 -13.74 -4.73 -18.24
N PRO A 115 -14.92 -4.64 -18.86
CA PRO A 115 -15.59 -3.36 -19.06
C PRO A 115 -16.16 -2.82 -17.74
N PHE A 116 -15.84 -1.58 -17.40
CA PHE A 116 -16.32 -0.90 -16.19
C PHE A 116 -16.75 0.54 -16.53
N GLY A 117 -18.02 0.74 -16.79
CA GLY A 117 -18.55 2.01 -17.28
C GLY A 117 -17.88 2.42 -18.58
N LYS A 118 -17.25 3.60 -18.61
CA LYS A 118 -16.48 4.09 -19.76
C LYS A 118 -15.02 3.62 -19.78
N PHE A 119 -14.60 2.85 -18.78
CA PHE A 119 -13.23 2.36 -18.65
C PHE A 119 -13.14 0.88 -19.00
N THR A 120 -11.94 0.43 -19.30
CA THR A 120 -11.60 -0.99 -19.42
C THR A 120 -10.50 -1.29 -18.41
N ILE A 121 -10.79 -2.15 -17.44
CA ILE A 121 -9.83 -2.58 -16.45
C ILE A 121 -9.05 -3.78 -17.00
N LYS A 122 -7.74 -3.73 -16.86
CA LYS A 122 -6.83 -4.78 -17.35
C LYS A 122 -5.95 -5.28 -16.22
N ASP A 123 -5.56 -6.54 -16.31
CA ASP A 123 -4.50 -7.11 -15.49
C ASP A 123 -3.13 -6.84 -16.12
N ASP A 124 -2.07 -6.80 -15.29
CA ASP A 124 -0.72 -6.52 -15.78
C ASP A 124 -0.11 -7.69 -16.57
N HIS A 125 -0.58 -8.91 -16.30
CA HIS A 125 -0.15 -10.13 -16.98
C HIS A 125 -1.33 -11.04 -17.31
N ALA A 126 -1.11 -11.96 -18.24
CA ALA A 126 -2.09 -12.97 -18.58
C ALA A 126 -2.09 -14.10 -17.53
N PHE A 127 -3.26 -14.63 -17.25
CA PHE A 127 -3.40 -15.80 -16.38
C PHE A 127 -3.58 -17.06 -17.22
N PRO A 128 -3.01 -18.19 -16.80
CA PRO A 128 -3.17 -19.45 -17.51
C PRO A 128 -4.59 -20.04 -17.36
N LYS A 129 -5.36 -19.55 -16.41
CA LYS A 129 -6.72 -19.99 -16.09
C LYS A 129 -7.74 -18.95 -16.52
N GLY A 130 -8.89 -19.39 -17.03
CA GLY A 130 -10.01 -18.51 -17.36
C GLY A 130 -10.77 -17.99 -16.12
N ASN A 131 -10.67 -18.70 -15.00
CA ASN A 131 -11.26 -18.34 -13.71
C ASN A 131 -10.21 -18.33 -12.61
N LEU A 132 -10.30 -17.36 -11.72
CA LEU A 132 -9.42 -17.15 -10.58
C LEU A 132 -10.18 -17.42 -9.28
N SER A 133 -9.60 -18.18 -8.38
CA SER A 133 -10.02 -18.24 -6.98
C SER A 133 -9.67 -16.94 -6.28
N ILE A 134 -10.19 -16.71 -5.06
CA ILE A 134 -9.79 -15.56 -4.24
C ILE A 134 -8.29 -15.61 -3.95
N ASP A 135 -7.75 -16.80 -3.68
CA ASP A 135 -6.30 -16.98 -3.45
C ASP A 135 -5.50 -16.59 -4.71
N ASP A 136 -5.91 -17.03 -5.91
CA ASP A 136 -5.27 -16.60 -7.15
C ASP A 136 -5.34 -15.07 -7.34
N ILE A 137 -6.47 -14.45 -7.03
CA ILE A 137 -6.64 -12.99 -7.14
C ILE A 137 -5.66 -12.24 -6.24
N VAL A 138 -5.43 -12.74 -5.03
CA VAL A 138 -4.45 -12.15 -4.08
C VAL A 138 -3.03 -12.42 -4.54
N ILE A 139 -2.68 -13.68 -4.84
CA ILE A 139 -1.32 -14.11 -5.22
C ILE A 139 -0.85 -13.39 -6.48
N PHE A 140 -1.69 -13.31 -7.49
CA PHE A 140 -1.36 -12.69 -8.77
C PHE A 140 -1.73 -11.20 -8.84
N SER A 141 -2.30 -10.65 -7.76
CA SER A 141 -2.70 -9.24 -7.70
C SER A 141 -3.63 -8.84 -8.86
N SER A 142 -4.64 -9.67 -9.18
CA SER A 142 -5.58 -9.38 -10.27
C SER A 142 -6.39 -8.11 -10.00
N ASN A 143 -6.33 -7.16 -10.92
CA ASN A 143 -7.16 -5.95 -10.90
C ASN A 143 -8.62 -6.31 -11.17
N ILE A 144 -8.84 -7.17 -12.17
CA ILE A 144 -10.17 -7.60 -12.62
C ILE A 144 -10.87 -8.40 -11.54
N GLY A 145 -10.17 -9.37 -10.94
CA GLY A 145 -10.74 -10.18 -9.86
C GLY A 145 -11.08 -9.34 -8.63
N THR A 146 -10.18 -8.45 -8.23
CA THR A 146 -10.42 -7.55 -7.08
C THR A 146 -11.60 -6.62 -7.32
N LEU A 147 -11.73 -6.06 -8.53
CA LEU A 147 -12.86 -5.21 -8.87
C LEU A 147 -14.18 -5.96 -8.81
N GLN A 148 -14.26 -7.18 -9.36
CA GLN A 148 -15.47 -8.01 -9.29
C GLN A 148 -15.87 -8.32 -7.84
N ILE A 149 -14.91 -8.58 -6.97
CA ILE A 149 -15.14 -8.78 -5.52
C ILE A 149 -15.67 -7.49 -4.90
N ALA A 150 -15.02 -6.35 -5.15
CA ALA A 150 -15.43 -5.07 -4.59
C ALA A 150 -16.83 -4.62 -5.04
N GLN A 151 -17.23 -4.96 -6.27
CA GLN A 151 -18.57 -4.67 -6.82
C GLN A 151 -19.71 -5.43 -6.12
N ARG A 152 -19.41 -6.46 -5.31
CA ARG A 152 -20.41 -7.15 -4.47
C ARG A 152 -20.83 -6.31 -3.27
N LEU A 153 -20.03 -5.32 -2.90
CA LEU A 153 -20.32 -4.37 -1.84
C LEU A 153 -21.07 -3.16 -2.43
N THR A 154 -22.01 -2.63 -1.67
CA THR A 154 -22.58 -1.31 -1.99
C THR A 154 -21.55 -0.22 -1.69
N GLY A 155 -21.71 0.96 -2.32
CA GLY A 155 -20.83 2.11 -2.05
C GLY A 155 -20.74 2.46 -0.55
N PRO A 156 -21.87 2.58 0.18
CA PRO A 156 -21.85 2.81 1.62
C PRO A 156 -21.14 1.71 2.42
N GLU A 157 -21.32 0.44 2.09
CA GLU A 157 -20.65 -0.68 2.78
C GLU A 157 -19.13 -0.63 2.57
N PHE A 158 -18.70 -0.36 1.35
CA PHE A 158 -17.28 -0.20 1.04
C PHE A 158 -16.68 0.98 1.79
N TYR A 159 -17.33 2.15 1.76
CA TYR A 159 -16.89 3.36 2.45
C TYR A 159 -16.74 3.14 3.97
N GLU A 160 -17.81 2.64 4.62
CA GLU A 160 -17.77 2.39 6.07
C GLU A 160 -16.78 1.29 6.44
N GLY A 161 -16.59 0.30 5.57
CA GLY A 161 -15.56 -0.72 5.75
C GLY A 161 -14.14 -0.14 5.70
N MET A 162 -13.83 0.65 4.70
CA MET A 162 -12.52 1.31 4.56
C MET A 162 -12.26 2.28 5.73
N LYS A 163 -13.29 2.95 6.22
CA LYS A 163 -13.21 3.82 7.40
C LYS A 163 -12.82 3.06 8.67
N LYS A 164 -13.26 1.80 8.82
CA LYS A 164 -12.82 0.94 9.95
C LYS A 164 -11.33 0.61 9.89
N PHE A 165 -10.74 0.54 8.69
CA PHE A 165 -9.28 0.41 8.50
C PHE A 165 -8.52 1.72 8.73
N GLY A 166 -9.21 2.81 9.07
CA GLY A 166 -8.59 4.11 9.35
C GLY A 166 -8.54 5.08 8.17
N PHE A 167 -8.99 4.66 6.98
CA PHE A 167 -9.09 5.58 5.85
C PHE A 167 -10.13 6.68 6.13
N THR A 168 -9.97 7.85 5.48
CA THR A 168 -10.87 9.02 5.63
C THR A 168 -10.87 9.68 7.02
N ARG A 169 -9.95 9.32 7.89
CA ARG A 169 -9.75 9.97 9.19
C ARG A 169 -8.44 10.75 9.19
N LYS A 170 -8.43 11.87 9.93
CA LYS A 170 -7.17 12.56 10.23
C LYS A 170 -6.31 11.65 11.10
N THR A 171 -5.03 11.63 10.83
CA THR A 171 -4.05 10.78 11.53
C THR A 171 -3.34 11.47 12.68
N GLY A 172 -3.70 12.68 13.00
CA GLY A 172 -3.13 13.48 14.09
C GLY A 172 -2.70 14.85 13.66
#